data_adeb9fbb43f656e8bad29f9c2f460b45
#
_entry.id   adeb9fbb43f656e8bad29f9c2f460b45
#
_cell.length_a   1.000
_cell.length_b   1.000
_cell.length_c   1.000
_cell.angle_alpha   90.00
_cell.angle_beta   90.00
_cell.angle_gamma   90.00
#
_symmetry.space_group_name_H-M   'P 1'
#
loop_
_entity.id
_entity.type
_entity.pdbx_description
1 polymer ?
#
loop_
_entity_poly.entity_id
_entity_poly.type
_entity_poly.pdbx_seq_one_letter_code
_entity_poly.pdbx_strand_id
1 'polypeptide(L)'
;GGAPVLIPVITDLKALTVLVSELDGLVMSGGGDINPLYLHEEPIPQLQDVDTLRDEYDLILLRLAANRQIPIMGICRGHQIMNVAFEGSVYQDIHSQANHALLKHSQTLAREYPSHTVTLEPGMNRLRTIFNGEEQILVNSFHHQAVKEVAPGFRATATAPDGINEAMEHTEKTIFGVQWHPEAMAPQGDEAMKALFAYHIENARRFAKAKAIHQRIVTIDSHTDTPMIFPGEFNIGEKEGGKVNLPFMEEGRIDATFMVAYIPQGKRDEASLQAATAYAIERLNQVKRQQTLHPDRMVIATTPQEIRTIKAQGKKAICLGIENGYALGKLVENL
;
A
#
# COMPACT_ATOMS: atom_id res chain seq x y z
N GLY A 1 -19.81 12.64 3.72
CA GLY A 1 -18.79 13.37 3.11
C GLY A 1 -17.99 12.70 2.00
N GLY A 2 -17.98 11.37 1.80
CA GLY A 2 -17.35 10.68 0.67
C GLY A 2 -18.39 10.20 -0.34
N ALA A 3 -17.96 9.83 -1.56
CA ALA A 3 -18.77 9.12 -2.55
C ALA A 3 -18.42 7.63 -2.45
N PRO A 4 -19.28 6.79 -1.86
CA PRO A 4 -19.00 5.37 -1.74
C PRO A 4 -19.13 4.69 -3.10
N VAL A 5 -18.17 3.83 -3.43
CA VAL A 5 -18.19 2.96 -4.60
C VAL A 5 -18.05 1.52 -4.11
N LEU A 6 -18.99 0.67 -4.52
CA LEU A 6 -18.87 -0.76 -4.24
C LEU A 6 -17.92 -1.39 -5.27
N ILE A 7 -16.85 -2.02 -4.78
CA ILE A 7 -15.93 -2.75 -5.63
C ILE A 7 -16.37 -4.21 -5.65
N PRO A 8 -16.77 -4.76 -6.81
CA PRO A 8 -17.14 -6.16 -6.89
C PRO A 8 -15.91 -7.06 -6.75
N VAL A 9 -16.11 -8.30 -6.33
CA VAL A 9 -15.05 -9.32 -6.35
C VAL A 9 -14.67 -9.59 -7.81
N ILE A 10 -13.44 -9.29 -8.18
CA ILE A 10 -12.90 -9.48 -9.54
C ILE A 10 -11.58 -10.24 -9.48
N THR A 11 -11.38 -11.15 -10.43
CA THR A 11 -10.17 -11.97 -10.54
C THR A 11 -9.12 -11.37 -11.49
N ASP A 12 -9.49 -10.39 -12.32
CA ASP A 12 -8.55 -9.68 -13.19
C ASP A 12 -7.71 -8.70 -12.38
N LEU A 13 -6.47 -9.07 -12.11
CA LEU A 13 -5.51 -8.25 -11.37
C LEU A 13 -5.24 -6.89 -12.04
N LYS A 14 -5.27 -6.81 -13.37
CA LYS A 14 -5.06 -5.53 -14.09
C LYS A 14 -6.23 -4.58 -13.85
N ALA A 15 -7.46 -5.07 -13.99
CA ALA A 15 -8.67 -4.30 -13.70
C ALA A 15 -8.70 -3.85 -12.23
N LEU A 16 -8.39 -4.74 -11.29
CA LEU A 16 -8.30 -4.41 -9.87
C LEU A 16 -7.25 -3.33 -9.60
N THR A 17 -6.07 -3.44 -10.22
CA THR A 17 -5.00 -2.45 -10.09
C THR A 17 -5.44 -1.06 -10.56
N VAL A 18 -6.16 -0.97 -11.67
CA VAL A 18 -6.73 0.30 -12.18
C VAL A 18 -7.77 0.85 -11.20
N LEU A 19 -8.73 0.04 -10.77
CA LEU A 19 -9.75 0.46 -9.81
C LEU A 19 -9.14 0.99 -8.51
N VAL A 20 -8.17 0.27 -7.94
CA VAL A 20 -7.48 0.71 -6.71
C VAL A 20 -6.77 2.05 -6.91
N SER A 21 -6.24 2.35 -8.11
CA SER A 21 -5.57 3.62 -8.38
C SER A 21 -6.53 4.83 -8.32
N GLU A 22 -7.83 4.60 -8.53
CA GLU A 22 -8.85 5.64 -8.46
C GLU A 22 -9.36 5.91 -7.03
N LEU A 23 -9.14 4.99 -6.10
CA LEU A 23 -9.61 5.13 -4.73
C LEU A 23 -8.84 6.21 -3.96
N ASP A 24 -9.53 6.86 -3.05
CA ASP A 24 -8.95 7.80 -2.08
C ASP A 24 -8.98 7.25 -0.65
N GLY A 25 -9.75 6.20 -0.40
CA GLY A 25 -9.85 5.46 0.84
C GLY A 25 -10.50 4.11 0.60
N LEU A 26 -10.25 3.14 1.47
CA LEU A 26 -10.78 1.78 1.37
C LEU A 26 -11.44 1.39 2.69
N VAL A 27 -12.67 0.86 2.63
CA VAL A 27 -13.33 0.21 3.76
C VAL A 27 -13.47 -1.27 3.46
N MET A 28 -12.87 -2.12 4.30
CA MET A 28 -13.04 -3.57 4.28
C MET A 28 -14.21 -3.94 5.17
N SER A 29 -15.25 -4.50 4.59
CA SER A 29 -16.50 -4.79 5.30
C SER A 29 -16.46 -6.11 6.07
N GLY A 30 -17.42 -6.30 6.97
CA GLY A 30 -17.69 -7.59 7.63
C GLY A 30 -18.06 -8.71 6.66
N GLY A 31 -18.17 -9.93 7.17
CA GLY A 31 -18.50 -11.13 6.38
C GLY A 31 -18.36 -12.43 7.16
N GLY A 32 -18.32 -13.55 6.46
CA GLY A 32 -18.10 -14.89 7.01
C GLY A 32 -16.65 -15.13 7.44
N ASP A 33 -16.33 -16.38 7.72
CA ASP A 33 -15.02 -16.79 8.22
C ASP A 33 -13.91 -16.68 7.18
N ILE A 34 -12.69 -16.56 7.66
CA ILE A 34 -11.48 -16.59 6.83
C ILE A 34 -10.99 -18.02 6.71
N ASN A 35 -10.59 -18.44 5.52
CA ASN A 35 -10.02 -19.75 5.28
C ASN A 35 -8.73 -19.94 6.08
N PRO A 36 -8.68 -20.91 7.02
CA PRO A 36 -7.52 -21.12 7.90
C PRO A 36 -6.27 -21.60 7.14
N LEU A 37 -6.40 -22.09 5.92
CA LEU A 37 -5.25 -22.50 5.10
C LEU A 37 -4.30 -21.30 4.78
N TYR A 38 -4.81 -20.06 4.78
CA TYR A 38 -3.94 -18.87 4.68
C TYR A 38 -3.07 -18.64 5.92
N LEU A 39 -3.42 -19.31 7.04
CA LEU A 39 -2.68 -19.27 8.30
C LEU A 39 -1.86 -20.54 8.52
N HIS A 40 -1.81 -21.44 7.53
CA HIS A 40 -1.21 -22.75 7.64
C HIS A 40 -1.83 -23.61 8.77
N GLU A 41 -3.12 -23.39 9.04
CA GLU A 41 -3.91 -24.12 10.03
C GLU A 41 -4.94 -25.02 9.35
N GLU A 42 -5.25 -26.18 9.96
CA GLU A 42 -6.34 -27.03 9.55
C GLU A 42 -7.69 -26.49 10.04
N PRO A 43 -8.81 -26.67 9.29
CA PRO A 43 -10.12 -26.22 9.71
C PRO A 43 -10.62 -26.98 10.94
N ILE A 44 -11.12 -26.25 11.95
CA ILE A 44 -11.77 -26.84 13.12
C ILE A 44 -13.27 -27.01 12.91
N PRO A 45 -13.96 -27.88 13.70
CA PRO A 45 -15.40 -28.13 13.53
C PRO A 45 -16.31 -26.89 13.70
N GLN A 46 -15.83 -25.86 14.37
CA GLN A 46 -16.55 -24.61 14.63
C GLN A 46 -16.44 -23.60 13.50
N LEU A 47 -15.57 -23.84 12.50
CA LEU A 47 -15.46 -23.00 11.30
C LEU A 47 -16.81 -22.94 10.58
N GLN A 48 -17.23 -21.74 10.21
CA GLN A 48 -18.50 -21.51 9.51
C GLN A 48 -18.27 -21.24 8.02
N ASP A 49 -19.12 -20.43 7.38
CA ASP A 49 -19.07 -20.18 5.95
C ASP A 49 -17.80 -19.43 5.52
N VAL A 50 -17.02 -20.06 4.64
CA VAL A 50 -15.79 -19.52 4.04
C VAL A 50 -16.02 -19.23 2.57
N ASP A 51 -15.67 -18.03 2.13
CA ASP A 51 -15.62 -17.66 0.71
C ASP A 51 -14.16 -17.43 0.28
N THR A 52 -13.55 -18.50 -0.22
CA THR A 52 -12.14 -18.48 -0.64
C THR A 52 -11.85 -17.46 -1.76
N LEU A 53 -12.80 -17.25 -2.69
CA LEU A 53 -12.62 -16.27 -3.75
C LEU A 53 -12.58 -14.86 -3.18
N ARG A 54 -13.41 -14.56 -2.21
CA ARG A 54 -13.41 -13.29 -1.49
C ARG A 54 -12.14 -13.12 -0.66
N ASP A 55 -11.65 -14.18 0.00
CA ASP A 55 -10.41 -14.13 0.77
C ASP A 55 -9.22 -13.74 -0.12
N GLU A 56 -9.02 -14.42 -1.24
CA GLU A 56 -7.96 -14.12 -2.22
C GLU A 56 -8.05 -12.68 -2.72
N TYR A 57 -9.24 -12.27 -3.10
CA TYR A 57 -9.52 -10.91 -3.56
C TYR A 57 -9.18 -9.87 -2.49
N ASP A 58 -9.67 -10.06 -1.25
CA ASP A 58 -9.46 -9.13 -0.14
C ASP A 58 -7.97 -9.01 0.22
N LEU A 59 -7.22 -10.12 0.21
CA LEU A 59 -5.77 -10.14 0.46
C LEU A 59 -5.00 -9.33 -0.60
N ILE A 60 -5.33 -9.50 -1.87
CA ILE A 60 -4.71 -8.76 -2.98
C ILE A 60 -5.08 -7.27 -2.90
N LEU A 61 -6.36 -6.96 -2.70
CA LEU A 61 -6.87 -5.59 -2.59
C LEU A 61 -6.18 -4.83 -1.45
N LEU A 62 -6.06 -5.44 -0.27
CA LEU A 62 -5.38 -4.86 0.88
C LEU A 62 -3.91 -4.55 0.59
N ARG A 63 -3.18 -5.48 -0.01
CA ARG A 63 -1.77 -5.27 -0.37
C ARG A 63 -1.60 -4.17 -1.40
N LEU A 64 -2.43 -4.13 -2.44
CA LEU A 64 -2.42 -3.09 -3.45
C LEU A 64 -2.71 -1.70 -2.85
N ALA A 65 -3.73 -1.60 -2.00
CA ALA A 65 -4.10 -0.35 -1.34
C ALA A 65 -3.01 0.13 -0.36
N ALA A 66 -2.47 -0.78 0.45
CA ALA A 66 -1.42 -0.45 1.42
C ALA A 66 -0.10 -0.03 0.75
N ASN A 67 0.28 -0.65 -0.38
CA ASN A 67 1.45 -0.26 -1.16
C ASN A 67 1.31 1.14 -1.76
N ARG A 68 0.08 1.55 -2.07
CA ARG A 68 -0.25 2.90 -2.54
C ARG A 68 -0.49 3.91 -1.43
N GLN A 69 -0.36 3.48 -0.17
CA GLN A 69 -0.62 4.31 1.02
C GLN A 69 -2.05 4.85 1.10
N ILE A 70 -3.00 4.17 0.46
CA ILE A 70 -4.42 4.50 0.57
C ILE A 70 -4.87 4.27 2.02
N PRO A 71 -5.56 5.21 2.66
CA PRO A 71 -6.14 4.98 3.98
C PRO A 71 -7.10 3.79 3.99
N ILE A 72 -6.94 2.88 4.95
CA ILE A 72 -7.75 1.66 5.06
C ILE A 72 -8.42 1.61 6.42
N MET A 73 -9.71 1.28 6.45
CA MET A 73 -10.48 0.96 7.64
C MET A 73 -11.07 -0.44 7.51
N GLY A 74 -10.77 -1.33 8.45
CA GLY A 74 -11.35 -2.68 8.53
C GLY A 74 -12.47 -2.76 9.55
N ILE A 75 -13.59 -3.43 9.22
CA ILE A 75 -14.74 -3.66 10.11
C ILE A 75 -14.97 -5.17 10.24
N CYS A 76 -14.97 -5.70 11.45
CA CYS A 76 -15.24 -7.10 11.79
C CYS A 76 -14.35 -8.06 10.98
N ARG A 77 -14.87 -8.83 10.01
CA ARG A 77 -14.04 -9.64 9.12
C ARG A 77 -12.99 -8.80 8.39
N GLY A 78 -13.32 -7.54 8.03
CA GLY A 78 -12.35 -6.62 7.40
C GLY A 78 -11.14 -6.30 8.31
N HIS A 79 -11.34 -6.21 9.61
CA HIS A 79 -10.28 -6.11 10.61
C HIS A 79 -9.42 -7.39 10.67
N GLN A 80 -10.06 -8.55 10.64
CA GLN A 80 -9.39 -9.85 10.70
C GLN A 80 -8.59 -10.15 9.43
N ILE A 81 -9.17 -10.02 8.24
CA ILE A 81 -8.48 -10.27 6.96
C ILE A 81 -7.33 -9.28 6.73
N MET A 82 -7.47 -8.05 7.24
CA MET A 82 -6.39 -7.09 7.25
C MET A 82 -5.21 -7.60 8.10
N ASN A 83 -5.45 -8.16 9.28
CA ASN A 83 -4.41 -8.77 10.09
C ASN A 83 -3.72 -9.92 9.34
N VAL A 84 -4.47 -10.80 8.70
CA VAL A 84 -3.93 -11.92 7.90
C VAL A 84 -3.12 -11.41 6.70
N ALA A 85 -3.57 -10.36 6.01
CA ALA A 85 -2.86 -9.77 4.88
C ALA A 85 -1.45 -9.26 5.26
N PHE A 86 -1.23 -8.93 6.53
CA PHE A 86 0.04 -8.45 7.07
C PHE A 86 0.74 -9.48 7.98
N GLU A 87 0.41 -10.78 7.82
CA GLU A 87 1.09 -11.90 8.48
C GLU A 87 0.77 -12.07 9.97
N GLY A 88 -0.38 -11.56 10.41
CA GLY A 88 -0.96 -11.90 11.71
C GLY A 88 -1.85 -13.14 11.63
N SER A 89 -2.39 -13.58 12.77
CA SER A 89 -3.25 -14.76 12.88
C SER A 89 -4.61 -14.44 13.49
N VAL A 90 -5.57 -15.35 13.33
CA VAL A 90 -6.91 -15.23 13.88
C VAL A 90 -7.29 -16.51 14.63
N TYR A 91 -8.11 -16.37 15.66
CA TYR A 91 -8.85 -17.52 16.22
C TYR A 91 -9.95 -17.92 15.24
N GLN A 92 -9.98 -19.16 14.83
CA GLN A 92 -11.07 -19.70 13.99
C GLN A 92 -12.39 -19.74 14.76
N ASP A 93 -12.33 -19.91 16.08
CA ASP A 93 -13.43 -19.76 17.02
C ASP A 93 -12.91 -19.39 18.40
N ILE A 94 -13.37 -18.27 18.92
CA ILE A 94 -12.94 -17.71 20.23
C ILE A 94 -13.21 -18.72 21.34
N HIS A 95 -14.40 -19.31 21.41
CA HIS A 95 -14.80 -20.17 22.52
C HIS A 95 -14.02 -21.46 22.61
N SER A 96 -13.59 -22.04 21.50
CA SER A 96 -12.84 -23.30 21.48
C SER A 96 -11.33 -23.11 21.57
N GLN A 97 -10.81 -21.96 21.14
CA GLN A 97 -9.36 -21.74 21.03
C GLN A 97 -8.80 -20.74 22.04
N ALA A 98 -9.62 -19.82 22.58
CA ALA A 98 -9.21 -18.83 23.56
C ALA A 98 -9.79 -19.16 24.94
N ASN A 99 -9.09 -19.98 25.73
CA ASN A 99 -9.57 -20.46 27.05
C ASN A 99 -9.88 -19.35 28.07
N HIS A 100 -9.43 -18.12 27.83
CA HIS A 100 -9.68 -16.95 28.65
C HIS A 100 -10.89 -16.13 28.21
N ALA A 101 -11.44 -16.39 27.01
CA ALA A 101 -12.57 -15.65 26.49
C ALA A 101 -13.89 -16.10 27.15
N LEU A 102 -14.44 -15.23 27.97
CA LEU A 102 -15.66 -15.49 28.75
C LEU A 102 -16.85 -14.67 28.31
N LEU A 103 -16.65 -13.69 27.43
CA LEU A 103 -17.72 -12.84 26.94
C LEU A 103 -18.48 -13.46 25.77
N LYS A 104 -19.71 -13.04 25.61
CA LYS A 104 -20.52 -13.39 24.44
C LYS A 104 -20.24 -12.43 23.31
N HIS A 105 -19.29 -12.78 22.43
CA HIS A 105 -18.91 -11.98 21.27
C HIS A 105 -19.91 -12.05 20.09
N SER A 106 -20.95 -12.87 20.20
CA SER A 106 -22.07 -12.91 19.26
C SER A 106 -23.36 -12.60 20.01
N GLN A 107 -23.71 -11.31 20.08
CA GLN A 107 -24.85 -10.82 20.85
C GLN A 107 -26.20 -11.26 20.25
N THR A 108 -27.23 -11.28 21.09
CA THR A 108 -28.64 -11.52 20.69
C THR A 108 -29.45 -10.23 20.63
N LEU A 109 -28.90 -9.11 21.08
CA LEU A 109 -29.50 -7.79 20.97
C LEU A 109 -29.49 -7.34 19.50
N ALA A 110 -30.36 -6.40 19.13
CA ALA A 110 -30.33 -5.79 17.82
C ALA A 110 -29.01 -5.06 17.57
N ARG A 111 -28.60 -4.93 16.31
CA ARG A 111 -27.25 -4.51 15.91
C ARG A 111 -26.85 -3.11 16.36
N GLU A 112 -27.84 -2.24 16.54
CA GLU A 112 -27.65 -0.86 16.99
C GLU A 112 -27.33 -0.73 18.49
N TYR A 113 -27.58 -1.78 19.28
CA TYR A 113 -27.33 -1.73 20.73
C TYR A 113 -25.93 -2.28 21.10
N PRO A 114 -25.24 -1.61 22.03
CA PRO A 114 -23.97 -2.14 22.53
C PRO A 114 -24.19 -3.40 23.38
N SER A 115 -23.17 -4.24 23.43
CA SER A 115 -23.20 -5.53 24.13
C SER A 115 -22.17 -5.59 25.26
N HIS A 116 -20.99 -5.02 25.06
CA HIS A 116 -19.92 -5.00 26.06
C HIS A 116 -19.04 -3.75 25.96
N THR A 117 -18.17 -3.57 26.95
CA THR A 117 -17.15 -2.52 26.94
C THR A 117 -15.90 -3.00 26.24
N VAL A 118 -15.13 -2.09 25.63
CA VAL A 118 -13.74 -2.30 25.27
C VAL A 118 -12.88 -1.24 25.92
N THR A 119 -11.71 -1.62 26.39
CA THR A 119 -10.70 -0.71 26.93
C THR A 119 -9.79 -0.25 25.81
N LEU A 120 -9.64 1.06 25.64
CA LEU A 120 -8.73 1.65 24.68
C LEU A 120 -7.32 1.68 25.26
N GLU A 121 -6.35 1.13 24.54
CA GLU A 121 -4.96 1.04 24.99
C GLU A 121 -4.40 2.42 25.35
N PRO A 122 -3.58 2.52 26.41
CA PRO A 122 -3.01 3.80 26.84
C PRO A 122 -2.02 4.36 25.82
N GLY A 123 -1.80 5.68 25.90
CA GLY A 123 -0.88 6.38 25.01
C GLY A 123 -1.55 6.96 23.78
N MET A 124 -0.72 7.54 22.89
CA MET A 124 -1.22 8.14 21.66
C MET A 124 -1.53 7.05 20.62
N ASN A 125 -2.80 6.85 20.34
CA ASN A 125 -3.30 6.02 19.25
C ASN A 125 -4.52 6.68 18.60
N ARG A 126 -4.91 6.17 17.42
CA ARG A 126 -6.01 6.78 16.63
C ARG A 126 -7.33 6.71 17.35
N LEU A 127 -7.66 5.59 17.97
CA LEU A 127 -8.94 5.42 18.65
C LEU A 127 -9.08 6.40 19.82
N ARG A 128 -8.05 6.57 20.64
CA ARG A 128 -8.08 7.59 21.70
C ARG A 128 -8.29 8.99 21.16
N THR A 129 -7.70 9.32 20.02
CA THR A 129 -7.93 10.60 19.35
C THR A 129 -9.37 10.73 18.85
N ILE A 130 -9.91 9.69 18.22
CA ILE A 130 -11.27 9.65 17.67
C ILE A 130 -12.32 9.75 18.80
N PHE A 131 -12.07 9.06 19.92
CA PHE A 131 -12.96 9.01 21.07
C PHE A 131 -12.62 10.03 22.16
N ASN A 132 -11.93 11.14 21.80
CA ASN A 132 -11.62 12.29 22.69
C ASN A 132 -10.93 11.92 24.00
N GLY A 133 -10.08 10.89 23.99
CA GLY A 133 -9.31 10.46 25.17
C GLY A 133 -10.05 9.50 26.11
N GLU A 134 -11.24 9.04 25.76
CA GLU A 134 -11.97 8.02 26.53
C GLU A 134 -11.08 6.80 26.76
N GLU A 135 -11.24 6.20 27.93
CA GLU A 135 -10.51 4.98 28.31
C GLU A 135 -11.30 3.72 27.97
N GLN A 136 -12.62 3.82 28.00
CA GLN A 136 -13.54 2.73 27.69
C GLN A 136 -14.68 3.22 26.84
N ILE A 137 -15.13 2.40 25.93
CA ILE A 137 -16.31 2.63 25.10
C ILE A 137 -17.20 1.40 25.09
N LEU A 138 -18.48 1.60 24.75
CA LEU A 138 -19.44 0.53 24.55
C LEU A 138 -19.51 0.16 23.08
N VAL A 139 -19.50 -1.12 22.75
CA VAL A 139 -19.53 -1.63 21.37
C VAL A 139 -20.56 -2.75 21.21
N ASN A 140 -21.09 -2.92 20.00
CA ASN A 140 -21.84 -4.10 19.63
C ASN A 140 -20.90 -5.24 19.23
N SER A 141 -21.39 -6.49 19.14
CA SER A 141 -20.52 -7.64 18.90
C SER A 141 -21.25 -8.75 18.15
N PHE A 142 -20.76 -9.11 16.96
CA PHE A 142 -21.36 -10.12 16.07
C PHE A 142 -20.24 -10.95 15.41
N HIS A 143 -19.38 -11.56 16.20
CA HIS A 143 -18.27 -12.39 15.70
C HIS A 143 -17.99 -13.57 16.63
N HIS A 144 -17.48 -14.64 16.09
CA HIS A 144 -16.92 -15.78 16.83
C HIS A 144 -15.45 -16.01 16.49
N GLN A 145 -14.95 -15.36 15.41
CA GLN A 145 -13.52 -15.23 15.12
C GLN A 145 -12.97 -13.91 15.66
N ALA A 146 -11.67 -13.85 15.95
CA ALA A 146 -10.98 -12.64 16.35
C ALA A 146 -9.50 -12.69 16.00
N VAL A 147 -8.83 -11.54 15.99
CA VAL A 147 -7.37 -11.45 15.90
C VAL A 147 -6.74 -12.16 17.10
N LYS A 148 -5.82 -13.11 16.80
CA LYS A 148 -5.06 -13.88 17.78
C LYS A 148 -3.70 -13.25 18.02
N GLU A 149 -2.87 -13.19 16.99
CA GLU A 149 -1.59 -12.50 16.99
C GLU A 149 -1.66 -11.29 16.07
N VAL A 150 -1.36 -10.12 16.61
CA VAL A 150 -1.36 -8.87 15.84
C VAL A 150 -0.20 -8.87 14.85
N ALA A 151 -0.48 -8.52 13.62
CA ALA A 151 0.47 -8.53 12.52
C ALA A 151 1.69 -7.63 12.78
N PRO A 152 2.87 -7.97 12.21
CA PRO A 152 4.04 -7.11 12.22
C PRO A 152 3.73 -5.70 11.69
N GLY A 153 4.24 -4.68 12.38
CA GLY A 153 3.96 -3.27 12.05
C GLY A 153 2.61 -2.74 12.53
N PHE A 154 1.80 -3.59 13.16
CA PHE A 154 0.57 -3.19 13.84
C PHE A 154 0.71 -3.25 15.36
N ARG A 155 -0.22 -2.60 16.04
CA ARG A 155 -0.41 -2.69 17.50
C ARG A 155 -1.88 -2.80 17.83
N ALA A 156 -2.22 -3.51 18.89
CA ALA A 156 -3.54 -3.48 19.48
C ALA A 156 -3.86 -2.07 19.97
N THR A 157 -5.09 -1.62 19.80
CA THR A 157 -5.57 -0.30 20.26
C THR A 157 -6.83 -0.36 21.09
N ALA A 158 -7.52 -1.50 21.09
CA ALA A 158 -8.63 -1.79 22.00
C ALA A 158 -8.69 -3.28 22.33
N THR A 159 -9.08 -3.58 23.57
CA THR A 159 -9.17 -4.95 24.08
C THR A 159 -10.45 -5.11 24.90
N ALA A 160 -11.18 -6.21 24.68
CA ALA A 160 -12.33 -6.60 25.49
C ALA A 160 -11.89 -7.02 26.91
N PRO A 161 -12.80 -7.01 27.93
CA PRO A 161 -12.46 -7.41 29.30
C PRO A 161 -11.91 -8.82 29.45
N ASP A 162 -12.16 -9.71 28.51
CA ASP A 162 -11.65 -11.08 28.46
C ASP A 162 -10.37 -11.23 27.62
N GLY A 163 -9.74 -10.13 27.24
CA GLY A 163 -8.45 -10.11 26.55
C GLY A 163 -8.52 -10.29 25.02
N ILE A 164 -9.72 -10.39 24.44
CA ILE A 164 -9.88 -10.47 22.98
C ILE A 164 -9.53 -9.12 22.34
N ASN A 165 -8.75 -9.15 21.26
CA ASN A 165 -8.42 -7.96 20.49
C ASN A 165 -9.66 -7.43 19.77
N GLU A 166 -9.99 -6.17 20.03
CA GLU A 166 -11.15 -5.49 19.45
C GLU A 166 -10.78 -4.40 18.46
N ALA A 167 -9.53 -3.98 18.44
CA ALA A 167 -9.03 -3.06 17.41
C ALA A 167 -7.52 -3.07 17.31
N MET A 168 -7.02 -2.76 16.13
CA MET A 168 -5.60 -2.55 15.87
C MET A 168 -5.37 -1.42 14.86
N GLU A 169 -4.16 -0.90 14.86
CA GLU A 169 -3.71 0.09 13.88
C GLU A 169 -2.28 -0.17 13.42
N HIS A 170 -1.97 0.18 12.19
CA HIS A 170 -0.59 0.19 11.70
C HIS A 170 0.16 1.37 12.30
N THR A 171 1.40 1.15 12.73
CA THR A 171 2.21 2.15 13.44
C THR A 171 2.63 3.34 12.58
N GLU A 172 2.77 3.15 11.26
CA GLU A 172 3.23 4.17 10.32
C GLU A 172 2.16 4.56 9.28
N LYS A 173 1.42 3.58 8.74
CA LYS A 173 0.44 3.81 7.67
C LYS A 173 -0.92 4.19 8.24
N THR A 174 -1.74 4.88 7.47
CA THR A 174 -3.13 5.21 7.83
C THR A 174 -4.04 4.01 7.62
N ILE A 175 -3.81 2.96 8.39
CA ILE A 175 -4.54 1.69 8.36
C ILE A 175 -4.96 1.37 9.79
N PHE A 176 -6.24 1.10 10.01
CA PHE A 176 -6.78 0.67 11.30
C PHE A 176 -8.02 -0.19 11.10
N GLY A 177 -8.37 -0.97 12.10
CA GLY A 177 -9.57 -1.79 12.07
C GLY A 177 -10.18 -1.96 13.44
N VAL A 178 -11.48 -2.22 13.42
CA VAL A 178 -12.30 -2.49 14.62
C VAL A 178 -13.06 -3.79 14.43
N GLN A 179 -13.19 -4.56 15.51
CA GLN A 179 -13.87 -5.85 15.48
C GLN A 179 -15.40 -5.70 15.54
N TRP A 180 -15.87 -4.65 16.20
CA TRP A 180 -17.30 -4.34 16.28
C TRP A 180 -17.86 -3.74 14.98
N HIS A 181 -19.17 -3.46 14.96
CA HIS A 181 -19.89 -2.97 13.81
C HIS A 181 -20.38 -1.51 14.01
N PRO A 182 -19.51 -0.50 13.82
CA PRO A 182 -19.87 0.90 13.98
C PRO A 182 -20.91 1.35 12.95
N GLU A 183 -21.00 0.69 11.79
CA GLU A 183 -21.98 0.99 10.73
C GLU A 183 -23.42 0.72 11.16
N ALA A 184 -23.64 -0.12 12.18
CA ALA A 184 -24.98 -0.37 12.71
C ALA A 184 -25.39 0.64 13.80
N MET A 185 -24.42 1.19 14.54
CA MET A 185 -24.66 2.12 15.66
C MET A 185 -24.70 3.58 15.17
N ALA A 186 -23.81 3.97 14.27
CA ALA A 186 -23.69 5.34 13.77
C ALA A 186 -25.01 5.92 13.18
N PRO A 187 -25.82 5.19 12.39
CA PRO A 187 -27.09 5.71 11.87
C PRO A 187 -28.12 6.03 12.94
N GLN A 188 -28.02 5.41 14.12
CA GLN A 188 -28.93 5.62 15.25
C GLN A 188 -28.56 6.81 16.13
N GLY A 189 -27.58 7.61 15.73
CA GLY A 189 -27.20 8.82 16.45
C GLY A 189 -25.96 8.66 17.32
N ASP A 190 -25.26 7.52 17.28
CA ASP A 190 -24.00 7.34 18.01
C ASP A 190 -22.90 8.20 17.37
N GLU A 191 -22.64 9.35 17.98
CA GLU A 191 -21.65 10.32 17.48
C GLU A 191 -20.22 9.78 17.60
N ALA A 192 -19.93 8.93 18.56
CA ALA A 192 -18.61 8.31 18.71
C ALA A 192 -18.35 7.34 17.53
N MET A 193 -19.33 6.52 17.14
CA MET A 193 -19.20 5.63 15.99
C MET A 193 -19.19 6.40 14.67
N LYS A 194 -19.92 7.52 14.55
CA LYS A 194 -19.80 8.43 13.40
C LYS A 194 -18.39 9.01 13.27
N ALA A 195 -17.72 9.30 14.38
CA ALA A 195 -16.38 9.87 14.39
C ALA A 195 -15.35 8.93 13.74
N LEU A 196 -15.50 7.60 13.83
CA LEU A 196 -14.66 6.63 13.12
C LEU A 196 -14.70 6.83 11.60
N PHE A 197 -15.90 6.93 11.04
CA PHE A 197 -16.09 7.17 9.61
C PHE A 197 -15.63 8.58 9.21
N ALA A 198 -15.89 9.58 10.04
CA ALA A 198 -15.43 10.95 9.79
C ALA A 198 -13.89 11.02 9.74
N TYR A 199 -13.21 10.33 10.65
CA TYR A 199 -11.75 10.22 10.66
C TYR A 199 -11.23 9.54 9.38
N HIS A 200 -11.83 8.42 8.98
CA HIS A 200 -11.44 7.72 7.75
C HIS A 200 -11.65 8.60 6.51
N ILE A 201 -12.80 9.26 6.38
CA ILE A 201 -13.11 10.17 5.27
C ILE A 201 -12.15 11.36 5.23
N GLU A 202 -11.79 11.93 6.37
CA GLU A 202 -10.82 13.04 6.39
C GLU A 202 -9.43 12.60 5.92
N ASN A 203 -8.98 11.39 6.30
CA ASN A 203 -7.73 10.84 5.79
C ASN A 203 -7.80 10.56 4.28
N ALA A 204 -8.93 10.03 3.79
CA ALA A 204 -9.17 9.86 2.36
C ALA A 204 -9.12 11.18 1.59
N ARG A 205 -9.68 12.27 2.14
CA ARG A 205 -9.58 13.63 1.55
C ARG A 205 -8.14 14.14 1.51
N ARG A 206 -7.36 13.91 2.58
CA ARG A 206 -5.94 14.28 2.61
C ARG A 206 -5.15 13.52 1.55
N PHE A 207 -5.42 12.23 1.42
CA PHE A 207 -4.81 11.38 0.40
C PHE A 207 -5.20 11.85 -1.01
N ALA A 208 -6.49 12.13 -1.28
CA ALA A 208 -6.97 12.67 -2.55
C ALA A 208 -6.27 13.99 -2.91
N LYS A 209 -6.11 14.90 -1.93
CA LYS A 209 -5.39 16.16 -2.12
C LYS A 209 -3.92 15.93 -2.45
N ALA A 210 -3.25 15.02 -1.74
CA ALA A 210 -1.85 14.65 -2.02
C ALA A 210 -1.71 14.04 -3.43
N LYS A 211 -2.61 13.13 -3.80
CA LYS A 211 -2.69 12.52 -5.14
C LYS A 211 -2.86 13.58 -6.24
N ALA A 212 -3.76 14.54 -6.04
CA ALA A 212 -3.99 15.64 -6.99
C ALA A 212 -2.77 16.57 -7.12
N ILE A 213 -2.08 16.87 -6.01
CA ILE A 213 -0.84 17.65 -6.05
C ILE A 213 0.23 16.89 -6.82
N HIS A 214 0.41 15.60 -6.52
CA HIS A 214 1.39 14.74 -7.16
C HIS A 214 1.16 14.61 -8.67
N GLN A 215 -0.10 14.57 -9.11
CA GLN A 215 -0.45 14.56 -10.54
C GLN A 215 -0.10 15.88 -11.24
N ARG A 216 -0.21 17.01 -10.54
CA ARG A 216 0.01 18.35 -11.09
C ARG A 216 1.48 18.76 -11.16
N ILE A 217 2.27 18.43 -10.13
CA ILE A 217 3.71 18.74 -10.10
C ILE A 217 4.48 17.78 -10.99
N VAL A 218 5.67 18.18 -11.43
CA VAL A 218 6.63 17.27 -12.08
C VAL A 218 7.45 16.59 -10.99
N THR A 219 7.43 15.27 -10.96
CA THR A 219 8.22 14.46 -10.02
C THR A 219 9.45 13.93 -10.74
N ILE A 220 10.63 14.12 -10.13
CA ILE A 220 11.90 13.76 -10.74
C ILE A 220 12.73 12.94 -9.74
N ASP A 221 13.17 11.76 -10.18
CA ASP A 221 14.28 11.05 -9.56
C ASP A 221 15.58 11.59 -10.16
N SER A 222 16.43 12.17 -9.32
CA SER A 222 17.62 12.87 -9.78
C SER A 222 18.79 11.95 -10.14
N HIS A 223 18.70 10.64 -9.84
CA HIS A 223 19.79 9.70 -10.11
C HIS A 223 19.36 8.23 -10.01
N THR A 224 19.62 7.48 -11.07
CA THR A 224 19.52 6.02 -11.05
C THR A 224 20.62 5.38 -11.91
N ASP A 225 21.20 4.30 -11.36
CA ASP A 225 22.22 3.48 -12.04
C ASP A 225 21.63 2.40 -12.95
N THR A 226 20.37 2.53 -13.34
CA THR A 226 19.72 1.58 -14.27
C THR A 226 20.58 1.26 -15.51
N PRO A 227 21.31 2.20 -16.13
CA PRO A 227 22.19 1.89 -17.27
C PRO A 227 23.30 0.89 -16.92
N MET A 228 23.63 0.70 -15.66
CA MET A 228 24.72 -0.20 -15.23
C MET A 228 24.33 -1.68 -15.30
N ILE A 229 23.05 -1.99 -15.33
CA ILE A 229 22.57 -3.37 -15.54
C ILE A 229 22.47 -3.76 -17.03
N PHE A 230 22.70 -2.84 -17.96
CA PHE A 230 22.98 -3.14 -19.35
C PHE A 230 24.48 -3.50 -19.53
N PRO A 231 24.91 -4.35 -20.45
CA PRO A 231 24.13 -5.11 -21.42
C PRO A 231 23.59 -6.42 -20.84
N GLY A 232 22.42 -6.75 -21.24
CA GLY A 232 21.71 -7.97 -20.92
C GLY A 232 20.38 -7.93 -21.62
N GLU A 233 19.54 -8.88 -21.35
CA GLU A 233 18.17 -8.92 -21.84
C GLU A 233 17.26 -7.94 -21.05
N PHE A 234 17.83 -6.97 -20.34
CA PHE A 234 17.04 -6.00 -19.56
C PHE A 234 16.15 -5.16 -20.48
N ASN A 235 14.85 -5.26 -20.23
CA ASN A 235 13.82 -4.47 -20.87
C ASN A 235 13.22 -3.51 -19.84
N ILE A 236 13.44 -2.21 -20.02
CA ILE A 236 12.91 -1.18 -19.09
C ILE A 236 11.37 -1.17 -19.03
N GLY A 237 10.69 -1.75 -20.03
CA GLY A 237 9.24 -1.88 -20.06
C GLY A 237 8.66 -2.96 -19.16
N GLU A 238 9.50 -3.80 -18.55
CA GLU A 238 9.12 -4.92 -17.71
C GLU A 238 9.45 -4.67 -16.24
N LYS A 239 8.77 -5.36 -15.32
CA LYS A 239 9.02 -5.26 -13.87
C LYS A 239 10.28 -5.99 -13.42
N GLU A 240 10.78 -6.89 -14.25
CA GLU A 240 11.94 -7.71 -13.94
C GLU A 240 13.24 -6.94 -14.21
N GLY A 241 14.17 -7.04 -13.26
CA GLY A 241 15.46 -6.37 -13.34
C GLY A 241 15.41 -4.88 -13.02
N GLY A 242 16.35 -4.41 -12.22
CA GLY A 242 16.49 -3.02 -11.82
C GLY A 242 15.41 -2.51 -10.85
N LYS A 243 15.74 -1.43 -10.16
CA LYS A 243 14.84 -0.78 -9.18
C LYS A 243 14.02 0.35 -9.82
N VAL A 244 14.45 0.86 -10.97
CA VAL A 244 13.76 1.90 -11.75
C VAL A 244 13.52 1.37 -13.17
N ASN A 245 12.26 1.19 -13.50
CA ASN A 245 11.77 0.76 -14.81
C ASN A 245 10.44 1.47 -15.10
N LEU A 246 9.93 1.38 -16.31
CA LEU A 246 8.70 2.08 -16.70
C LEU A 246 7.49 1.69 -15.85
N PRO A 247 7.22 0.39 -15.57
CA PRO A 247 6.12 0.01 -14.68
C PRO A 247 6.22 0.63 -13.29
N PHE A 248 7.40 0.63 -12.66
CA PHE A 248 7.58 1.23 -11.34
C PHE A 248 7.49 2.76 -11.36
N MET A 249 7.97 3.42 -12.42
CA MET A 249 7.76 4.86 -12.62
C MET A 249 6.28 5.20 -12.79
N GLU A 250 5.52 4.35 -13.48
CA GLU A 250 4.07 4.51 -13.65
C GLU A 250 3.33 4.32 -12.33
N GLU A 251 3.61 3.26 -11.59
CA GLU A 251 3.01 2.95 -10.29
C GLU A 251 3.37 4.01 -9.22
N GLY A 252 4.64 4.40 -9.17
CA GLY A 252 5.15 5.43 -8.25
C GLY A 252 4.85 6.86 -8.70
N ARG A 253 4.25 7.04 -9.90
CA ARG A 253 3.95 8.35 -10.49
C ARG A 253 5.18 9.25 -10.59
N ILE A 254 6.34 8.67 -10.91
CA ILE A 254 7.55 9.40 -11.24
C ILE A 254 7.46 9.83 -12.71
N ASP A 255 7.59 11.12 -12.97
CA ASP A 255 7.45 11.68 -14.33
C ASP A 255 8.78 11.67 -15.10
N ALA A 256 9.88 11.88 -14.37
CA ALA A 256 11.21 11.91 -14.99
C ALA A 256 12.25 11.22 -14.09
N THR A 257 13.29 10.66 -14.69
CA THR A 257 14.46 10.14 -13.97
C THR A 257 15.74 10.45 -14.74
N PHE A 258 16.83 10.67 -14.00
CA PHE A 258 18.17 10.73 -14.57
C PHE A 258 18.77 9.32 -14.58
N MET A 259 18.95 8.77 -15.77
CA MET A 259 19.65 7.51 -15.97
C MET A 259 21.14 7.76 -16.20
N VAL A 260 21.95 7.30 -15.28
CA VAL A 260 23.34 7.70 -15.19
C VAL A 260 24.27 6.55 -15.52
N ALA A 261 25.24 6.79 -16.38
CA ALA A 261 26.37 5.89 -16.62
C ALA A 261 27.46 6.19 -15.57
N TYR A 262 27.60 5.30 -14.60
CA TYR A 262 28.67 5.36 -13.61
C TYR A 262 29.94 4.70 -14.15
N ILE A 263 31.07 5.39 -14.04
CA ILE A 263 32.38 4.88 -14.42
C ILE A 263 33.34 4.98 -13.24
N PRO A 264 33.85 3.85 -12.69
CA PRO A 264 34.79 3.90 -11.60
C PRO A 264 36.10 4.55 -12.03
N GLN A 265 36.76 5.25 -11.12
CA GLN A 265 38.05 5.89 -11.36
C GLN A 265 39.11 4.83 -11.69
N GLY A 266 39.88 5.05 -12.77
CA GLY A 266 40.91 4.18 -13.22
C GLY A 266 42.22 4.91 -13.51
N LYS A 267 43.13 4.27 -14.30
CA LYS A 267 44.39 4.87 -14.76
C LYS A 267 44.12 6.04 -15.70
N ARG A 268 45.00 7.05 -15.65
CA ARG A 268 44.86 8.28 -16.48
C ARG A 268 45.72 8.26 -17.74
N ASP A 269 46.08 7.07 -18.22
CA ASP A 269 46.69 6.94 -19.54
C ASP A 269 45.62 7.08 -20.65
N GLU A 270 46.09 7.38 -21.86
CA GLU A 270 45.22 7.64 -23.01
C GLU A 270 44.23 6.50 -23.29
N ALA A 271 44.73 5.27 -23.29
CA ALA A 271 43.92 4.09 -23.60
C ALA A 271 42.84 3.86 -22.55
N SER A 272 43.15 4.04 -21.27
CA SER A 272 42.18 3.89 -20.18
C SER A 272 41.09 4.97 -20.22
N LEU A 273 41.43 6.22 -20.56
CA LEU A 273 40.49 7.31 -20.68
C LEU A 273 39.57 7.10 -21.89
N GLN A 274 40.08 6.68 -23.05
CA GLN A 274 39.30 6.35 -24.24
C GLN A 274 38.34 5.19 -23.97
N ALA A 275 38.80 4.14 -23.28
CA ALA A 275 37.94 3.02 -22.90
C ALA A 275 36.80 3.44 -21.97
N ALA A 276 37.08 4.33 -20.99
CA ALA A 276 36.06 4.86 -20.10
C ALA A 276 34.97 5.69 -20.85
N THR A 277 35.41 6.55 -21.78
CA THR A 277 34.50 7.32 -22.63
C THR A 277 33.65 6.40 -23.50
N ALA A 278 34.25 5.42 -24.17
CA ALA A 278 33.52 4.46 -24.99
C ALA A 278 32.48 3.66 -24.19
N TYR A 279 32.85 3.25 -22.97
CA TYR A 279 31.96 2.54 -22.05
C TYR A 279 30.74 3.41 -21.68
N ALA A 280 30.96 4.68 -21.28
CA ALA A 280 29.87 5.60 -20.94
C ALA A 280 28.91 5.79 -22.12
N ILE A 281 29.44 6.06 -23.31
CA ILE A 281 28.67 6.25 -24.53
C ILE A 281 27.81 5.01 -24.83
N GLU A 282 28.38 3.80 -24.68
CA GLU A 282 27.62 2.57 -24.91
C GLU A 282 26.46 2.41 -23.91
N ARG A 283 26.68 2.71 -22.61
CA ARG A 283 25.60 2.69 -21.62
C ARG A 283 24.46 3.63 -21.97
N LEU A 284 24.78 4.87 -22.34
CA LEU A 284 23.77 5.85 -22.73
C LEU A 284 23.07 5.46 -24.04
N ASN A 285 23.78 4.87 -25.01
CA ASN A 285 23.17 4.36 -26.23
C ASN A 285 22.20 3.21 -25.96
N GLN A 286 22.43 2.40 -24.94
CA GLN A 286 21.47 1.35 -24.53
C GLN A 286 20.18 1.95 -23.99
N VAL A 287 20.24 3.05 -23.22
CA VAL A 287 19.04 3.78 -22.82
C VAL A 287 18.29 4.33 -24.04
N LYS A 288 19.00 4.86 -25.04
CA LYS A 288 18.38 5.34 -26.30
C LYS A 288 17.71 4.19 -27.05
N ARG A 289 18.29 2.99 -27.07
CA ARG A 289 17.66 1.79 -27.64
C ARG A 289 16.36 1.42 -26.94
N GLN A 290 16.28 1.58 -25.60
CA GLN A 290 15.04 1.35 -24.86
C GLN A 290 13.91 2.30 -25.27
N GLN A 291 14.21 3.55 -25.60
CA GLN A 291 13.21 4.45 -26.16
C GLN A 291 12.64 3.93 -27.49
N THR A 292 13.48 3.33 -28.34
CA THR A 292 13.02 2.74 -29.59
C THR A 292 12.09 1.55 -29.39
N LEU A 293 12.30 0.79 -28.30
CA LEU A 293 11.43 -0.33 -27.93
C LEU A 293 10.11 0.12 -27.28
N HIS A 294 10.11 1.27 -26.62
CA HIS A 294 8.96 1.79 -25.87
C HIS A 294 8.61 3.25 -26.23
N PRO A 295 8.42 3.58 -27.52
CA PRO A 295 8.22 4.97 -27.97
C PRO A 295 6.94 5.60 -27.42
N ASP A 296 5.96 4.78 -27.05
CA ASP A 296 4.68 5.24 -26.49
C ASP A 296 4.74 5.51 -24.98
N ARG A 297 5.79 5.05 -24.29
CA ARG A 297 5.90 5.12 -22.84
C ARG A 297 7.01 6.02 -22.34
N MET A 298 8.09 6.21 -23.09
CA MET A 298 9.23 7.02 -22.68
C MET A 298 9.79 7.87 -23.81
N VAL A 299 10.39 9.01 -23.43
CA VAL A 299 11.12 9.90 -24.35
C VAL A 299 12.34 10.47 -23.61
N ILE A 300 13.49 10.54 -24.28
CA ILE A 300 14.68 11.20 -23.75
C ILE A 300 14.45 12.71 -23.76
N ALA A 301 14.71 13.36 -22.61
CA ALA A 301 14.58 14.79 -22.41
C ALA A 301 15.94 15.41 -22.12
N THR A 302 16.18 16.59 -22.67
CA THR A 302 17.41 17.38 -22.47
C THR A 302 17.12 18.74 -21.80
N THR A 303 15.86 19.13 -21.73
CA THR A 303 15.44 20.40 -21.15
C THR A 303 14.27 20.24 -20.19
N PRO A 304 14.11 21.13 -19.20
CA PRO A 304 12.94 21.11 -18.31
C PRO A 304 11.60 21.28 -19.05
N GLN A 305 11.60 21.98 -20.19
CA GLN A 305 10.40 22.17 -20.98
C GLN A 305 9.98 20.88 -21.68
N GLU A 306 10.94 20.11 -22.17
CA GLU A 306 10.69 18.79 -22.75
C GLU A 306 10.10 17.83 -21.71
N ILE A 307 10.61 17.81 -20.47
CA ILE A 307 10.05 17.01 -19.39
C ILE A 307 8.57 17.31 -19.18
N ARG A 308 8.18 18.61 -19.15
CA ARG A 308 6.76 19.01 -19.01
C ARG A 308 5.91 18.56 -20.19
N THR A 309 6.43 18.67 -21.39
CA THR A 309 5.74 18.26 -22.61
C THR A 309 5.55 16.75 -22.66
N ILE A 310 6.57 15.99 -22.32
CA ILE A 310 6.53 14.51 -22.25
C ILE A 310 5.52 14.06 -21.20
N LYS A 311 5.54 14.66 -20.01
CA LYS A 311 4.53 14.41 -18.98
C LYS A 311 3.11 14.68 -19.47
N ALA A 312 2.88 15.80 -20.17
CA ALA A 312 1.57 16.13 -20.71
C ALA A 312 1.07 15.11 -21.75
N GLN A 313 1.97 14.37 -22.39
CA GLN A 313 1.66 13.26 -23.28
C GLN A 313 1.43 11.93 -22.55
N GLY A 314 1.50 11.89 -21.22
CA GLY A 314 1.37 10.68 -20.41
C GLY A 314 2.60 9.75 -20.44
N LYS A 315 3.73 10.22 -20.97
CA LYS A 315 4.97 9.45 -21.11
C LYS A 315 5.95 9.80 -19.96
N LYS A 316 6.97 8.96 -19.79
CA LYS A 316 8.07 9.16 -18.84
C LYS A 316 9.25 9.84 -19.51
N ALA A 317 9.77 10.89 -18.89
CA ALA A 317 10.95 11.59 -19.38
C ALA A 317 12.22 10.93 -18.81
N ILE A 318 13.16 10.60 -19.67
CA ILE A 318 14.44 10.04 -19.29
C ILE A 318 15.53 11.07 -19.60
N CYS A 319 16.23 11.54 -18.56
CA CYS A 319 17.39 12.39 -18.69
C CYS A 319 18.65 11.50 -18.65
N LEU A 320 19.62 11.81 -19.49
CA LEU A 320 20.87 11.07 -19.52
C LEU A 320 21.95 11.80 -18.70
N GLY A 321 22.73 11.05 -17.94
CA GLY A 321 23.83 11.60 -17.15
C GLY A 321 25.06 10.71 -17.15
N ILE A 322 26.19 11.27 -16.76
CA ILE A 322 27.43 10.55 -16.49
C ILE A 322 27.85 10.87 -15.06
N GLU A 323 28.12 9.83 -14.28
CA GLU A 323 28.73 9.96 -12.97
C GLU A 323 30.21 9.65 -13.07
N ASN A 324 31.01 10.56 -12.51
CA ASN A 324 32.46 10.59 -12.56
C ASN A 324 33.02 11.16 -13.88
N GLY A 325 33.63 12.31 -13.78
CA GLY A 325 34.29 13.00 -14.92
C GLY A 325 35.42 12.22 -15.61
N TYR A 326 35.83 11.07 -15.05
CA TYR A 326 36.79 10.15 -15.65
C TYR A 326 36.35 9.71 -17.06
N ALA A 327 35.06 9.55 -17.30
CA ALA A 327 34.46 9.20 -18.58
C ALA A 327 34.57 10.30 -19.64
N LEU A 328 34.82 11.54 -19.25
CA LEU A 328 34.98 12.67 -20.19
C LEU A 328 36.38 12.65 -20.83
N GLY A 329 37.34 11.92 -20.24
CA GLY A 329 38.72 11.88 -20.73
C GLY A 329 39.40 13.22 -20.58
N LYS A 330 40.16 13.63 -21.63
CA LYS A 330 40.88 14.90 -21.68
C LYS A 330 40.18 15.96 -22.57
N LEU A 331 39.11 15.58 -23.19
CA LEU A 331 38.44 16.41 -24.22
C LEU A 331 37.16 17.03 -23.66
N VAL A 332 37.07 18.34 -23.70
CA VAL A 332 35.87 19.11 -23.31
C VAL A 332 34.71 18.85 -24.26
N GLU A 333 34.99 18.46 -25.50
CA GLU A 333 34.01 18.10 -26.52
C GLU A 333 33.21 16.85 -26.16
N ASN A 334 33.64 16.08 -25.17
CA ASN A 334 32.91 14.92 -24.64
C ASN A 334 31.80 15.31 -23.61
N LEU A 335 31.69 16.58 -23.27
CA LEU A 335 30.59 17.15 -22.49
C LEU A 335 29.35 17.35 -23.36
#